data_c325b5dcb4cd23928f5a804ea98492cc
#
_entry.id   c325b5dcb4cd23928f5a804ea98492cc
#
_cell.length_a   1.000
_cell.length_b   1.000
_cell.length_c   1.000
_cell.angle_alpha   90.00
_cell.angle_beta   90.00
_cell.angle_gamma   90.00
#
_symmetry.space_group_name_H-M   'P 1'
#
loop_
_entity.id
_entity.type
_entity.pdbx_description
1 polymer ?
#
loop_
_entity_poly.entity_id
_entity_poly.type
_entity_poly.pdbx_seq_one_letter_code
_entity_poly.pdbx_strand_id
1 'polypeptide(L)'
;MITVVVDDLASLRVDAVLRPAGESLEPLAAAASRLDQLAGQRFADQHQVGSPLEAGAAVVTGGGDLVAPFVIHVVIRDSASPVGRTTVRRALVSAWQRAGAWGLGRIAAPLVGADGGQLSLEESATLLVETFPRPGAADNPAELCIVVERQEDRDAVEAIVRRTA
;
A
#
# COMPACT_ATOMS: atom_id res chain seq x y z
N MET A 1 -4.98 3.79 -14.45
CA MET A 1 -5.96 4.77 -13.97
C MET A 1 -5.85 4.91 -12.46
N ILE A 2 -5.87 6.14 -11.97
CA ILE A 2 -5.76 6.42 -10.53
C ILE A 2 -7.05 7.10 -10.06
N THR A 3 -7.70 6.53 -9.05
CA THR A 3 -8.91 7.07 -8.43
C THR A 3 -8.68 7.30 -6.94
N VAL A 4 -9.48 8.15 -6.33
CA VAL A 4 -9.43 8.42 -4.88
C VAL A 4 -10.82 8.22 -4.30
N VAL A 5 -10.92 7.45 -3.23
CA VAL A 5 -12.21 7.16 -2.57
C VAL A 5 -12.11 7.36 -1.06
N VAL A 6 -13.23 7.72 -0.46
CA VAL A 6 -13.40 7.72 1.00
C VAL A 6 -14.04 6.38 1.37
N ASP A 7 -13.27 5.49 1.97
CA ASP A 7 -13.73 4.15 2.30
C ASP A 7 -12.82 3.51 3.36
N ASP A 8 -13.13 2.28 3.72
CA ASP A 8 -12.28 1.42 4.54
C ASP A 8 -11.46 0.52 3.62
N LEU A 9 -10.14 0.57 3.77
CA LEU A 9 -9.19 -0.24 2.99
C LEU A 9 -9.55 -1.74 3.02
N ALA A 10 -10.02 -2.25 4.17
CA ALA A 10 -10.34 -3.66 4.34
C ALA A 10 -11.60 -4.13 3.62
N SER A 11 -12.47 -3.22 3.17
CA SER A 11 -13.76 -3.57 2.56
C SER A 11 -13.78 -3.49 1.04
N LEU A 12 -12.67 -3.10 0.41
CA LEU A 12 -12.64 -2.85 -1.03
C LEU A 12 -12.55 -4.12 -1.87
N ARG A 13 -13.28 -4.11 -2.98
CA ARG A 13 -13.27 -5.19 -3.98
C ARG A 13 -12.20 -4.92 -5.03
N VAL A 14 -10.97 -5.28 -4.69
CA VAL A 14 -9.79 -5.14 -5.55
C VAL A 14 -9.04 -6.47 -5.55
N ASP A 15 -8.02 -6.59 -6.40
CA ASP A 15 -7.21 -7.81 -6.43
C ASP A 15 -6.27 -7.89 -5.23
N ALA A 16 -5.75 -6.74 -4.79
CA ALA A 16 -4.89 -6.66 -3.61
C ALA A 16 -4.98 -5.29 -2.94
N VAL A 17 -4.69 -5.28 -1.64
CA VAL A 17 -4.54 -4.04 -0.87
C VAL A 17 -3.08 -3.90 -0.44
N LEU A 18 -2.56 -2.66 -0.41
CA LEU A 18 -1.25 -2.37 0.16
C LEU A 18 -1.37 -2.23 1.66
N ARG A 19 -0.45 -2.86 2.38
CA ARG A 19 -0.37 -2.80 3.84
C ARG A 19 1.00 -2.29 4.25
N PRO A 20 1.10 -1.06 4.80
CA PRO A 20 2.36 -0.55 5.34
C PRO A 20 2.82 -1.40 6.52
N ALA A 21 4.08 -1.83 6.50
CA ALA A 21 4.64 -2.74 7.48
C ALA A 21 6.08 -2.39 7.82
N GLY A 22 6.53 -2.88 8.97
CA GLY A 22 7.93 -2.86 9.35
C GLY A 22 8.65 -4.16 8.98
N GLU A 23 9.88 -4.30 9.44
CA GLU A 23 10.79 -5.40 9.07
C GLU A 23 10.30 -6.80 9.45
N SER A 24 9.42 -6.90 10.44
CA SER A 24 8.81 -8.16 10.87
C SER A 24 7.34 -8.28 10.43
N LEU A 25 6.94 -7.49 9.44
CA LEU A 25 5.57 -7.35 8.96
C LEU A 25 4.59 -6.83 10.01
N GLU A 26 5.07 -6.15 11.05
CA GLU A 26 4.22 -5.45 12.01
C GLU A 26 3.49 -4.28 11.29
N PRO A 27 2.23 -3.98 11.68
CA PRO A 27 1.48 -2.91 11.03
C PRO A 27 2.04 -1.53 11.42
N LEU A 28 2.16 -0.61 10.45
CA LEU A 28 2.67 0.74 10.66
C LEU A 28 1.62 1.83 10.42
N ALA A 29 0.35 1.47 10.41
CA ALA A 29 -0.74 2.42 10.23
C ALA A 29 -1.99 1.92 10.95
N ALA A 30 -2.86 2.83 11.39
CA ALA A 30 -4.14 2.44 11.98
C ALA A 30 -4.99 1.63 10.99
N ALA A 31 -4.95 1.99 9.72
CA ALA A 31 -5.64 1.25 8.66
C ALA A 31 -5.07 -0.18 8.51
N ALA A 32 -3.75 -0.36 8.65
CA ALA A 32 -3.12 -1.67 8.60
C ALA A 32 -3.52 -2.53 9.81
N SER A 33 -3.57 -1.95 11.00
CA SER A 33 -4.01 -2.66 12.21
C SER A 33 -5.46 -3.12 12.11
N ARG A 34 -6.34 -2.27 11.60
CA ARG A 34 -7.75 -2.59 11.38
C ARG A 34 -7.92 -3.69 10.32
N LEU A 35 -7.13 -3.61 9.25
CA LEU A 35 -7.09 -4.63 8.21
C LEU A 35 -6.68 -5.99 8.80
N ASP A 36 -5.67 -6.03 9.65
CA ASP A 36 -5.20 -7.25 10.29
C ASP A 36 -6.29 -7.91 11.15
N GLN A 37 -7.06 -7.10 11.89
CA GLN A 37 -8.17 -7.61 12.70
C GLN A 37 -9.26 -8.25 11.83
N LEU A 38 -9.59 -7.64 10.70
CA LEU A 38 -10.62 -8.13 9.79
C LEU A 38 -10.16 -9.32 8.94
N ALA A 39 -8.86 -9.41 8.67
CA ALA A 39 -8.28 -10.50 7.88
C ALA A 39 -8.21 -11.83 8.65
N GLY A 40 -8.14 -11.78 9.99
CA GLY A 40 -8.22 -12.95 10.85
C GLY A 40 -6.92 -13.67 11.11
N GLN A 41 -6.99 -14.81 11.82
CA GLN A 41 -5.83 -15.54 12.31
C GLN A 41 -4.99 -16.15 11.18
N ARG A 42 -5.61 -16.66 10.13
CA ARG A 42 -4.86 -17.23 8.98
C ARG A 42 -3.96 -16.19 8.33
N PHE A 43 -4.43 -14.95 8.25
CA PHE A 43 -3.64 -13.85 7.75
C PHE A 43 -2.44 -13.58 8.67
N ALA A 44 -2.68 -13.49 9.98
CA ALA A 44 -1.62 -13.28 10.96
C ALA A 44 -0.57 -14.40 10.92
N ASP A 45 -0.97 -15.64 10.70
CA ASP A 45 -0.06 -16.78 10.63
C ASP A 45 0.90 -16.69 9.44
N GLN A 46 0.57 -15.94 8.39
CA GLN A 46 1.42 -15.75 7.22
C GLN A 46 2.52 -14.69 7.46
N HIS A 47 2.50 -13.97 8.59
CA HIS A 47 3.47 -12.92 8.90
C HIS A 47 4.74 -13.43 9.55
N GLN A 48 4.95 -14.73 9.61
CA GLN A 48 6.17 -15.29 10.16
C GLN A 48 7.30 -15.13 9.17
N VAL A 49 8.27 -14.29 9.52
CA VAL A 49 9.47 -14.09 8.71
C VAL A 49 10.66 -14.73 9.43
N GLY A 50 11.48 -15.49 8.69
CA GLY A 50 12.65 -16.17 9.24
C GLY A 50 13.78 -15.21 9.61
N SER A 51 13.83 -14.05 8.98
CA SER A 51 14.77 -12.97 9.27
C SER A 51 14.11 -11.63 8.96
N PRO A 52 14.54 -10.51 9.57
CA PRO A 52 13.98 -9.19 9.29
C PRO A 52 14.08 -8.85 7.80
N LEU A 53 13.03 -8.21 7.27
CA LEU A 53 12.99 -7.73 5.90
C LEU A 53 13.62 -6.34 5.81
N GLU A 54 14.21 -6.03 4.69
CA GLU A 54 14.79 -4.70 4.46
C GLU A 54 13.70 -3.68 4.06
N ALA A 55 13.87 -2.44 4.52
CA ALA A 55 13.04 -1.34 4.04
C ALA A 55 13.18 -1.20 2.52
N GLY A 56 12.07 -1.07 1.82
CA GLY A 56 12.00 -1.08 0.37
C GLY A 56 11.56 -2.41 -0.22
N ALA A 57 11.42 -3.46 0.60
CA ALA A 57 10.89 -4.74 0.15
C ALA A 57 9.35 -4.73 0.06
N ALA A 58 8.80 -5.62 -0.75
CA ALA A 58 7.37 -5.89 -0.80
C ALA A 58 7.13 -7.41 -0.86
N VAL A 59 6.15 -7.87 -0.10
CA VAL A 59 5.82 -9.29 0.01
C VAL A 59 4.33 -9.48 -0.21
N VAL A 60 3.95 -10.48 -1.01
CA VAL A 60 2.54 -10.81 -1.27
C VAL A 60 2.14 -11.99 -0.40
N THR A 61 1.01 -11.86 0.30
CA THR A 61 0.35 -12.96 1.01
C THR A 61 -1.11 -13.04 0.59
N GLY A 62 -1.79 -14.13 0.96
CA GLY A 62 -3.24 -14.18 0.85
C GLY A 62 -3.92 -13.17 1.77
N GLY A 63 -5.13 -12.78 1.44
CA GLY A 63 -5.91 -11.78 2.18
C GLY A 63 -6.67 -12.33 3.40
N GLY A 64 -6.60 -13.61 3.70
CA GLY A 64 -7.37 -14.20 4.79
C GLY A 64 -8.86 -13.99 4.58
N ASP A 65 -9.54 -13.41 5.58
CA ASP A 65 -10.98 -13.17 5.52
C ASP A 65 -11.36 -11.85 4.83
N LEU A 66 -10.38 -11.11 4.28
CA LEU A 66 -10.65 -9.88 3.54
C LEU A 66 -11.40 -10.14 2.24
N VAL A 67 -12.11 -9.12 1.75
CA VAL A 67 -12.72 -9.15 0.41
C VAL A 67 -11.64 -9.27 -0.67
N ALA A 68 -10.54 -8.53 -0.55
CA ALA A 68 -9.41 -8.65 -1.46
C ALA A 68 -8.70 -10.00 -1.26
N PRO A 69 -8.46 -10.76 -2.32
CA PRO A 69 -7.83 -12.08 -2.18
C PRO A 69 -6.34 -12.03 -1.79
N PHE A 70 -5.67 -10.89 -2.01
CA PHE A 70 -4.26 -10.73 -1.71
C PHE A 70 -3.97 -9.45 -0.95
N VAL A 71 -2.86 -9.47 -0.20
CA VAL A 71 -2.29 -8.28 0.45
C VAL A 71 -0.83 -8.15 0.01
N ILE A 72 -0.43 -6.93 -0.35
CA ILE A 72 0.95 -6.60 -0.63
C ILE A 72 1.49 -5.82 0.56
N HIS A 73 2.36 -6.44 1.34
CA HIS A 73 3.02 -5.80 2.47
C HIS A 73 4.17 -4.96 1.95
N VAL A 74 4.14 -3.67 2.21
CA VAL A 74 5.23 -2.75 1.82
C VAL A 74 6.05 -2.41 3.05
N VAL A 75 7.31 -2.83 3.05
CA VAL A 75 8.22 -2.64 4.18
C VAL A 75 8.84 -1.26 4.07
N ILE A 76 8.38 -0.33 4.90
CA ILE A 76 8.81 1.08 4.84
C ILE A 76 9.75 1.49 5.95
N ARG A 77 10.09 0.57 6.85
CA ARG A 77 11.01 0.80 7.97
C ARG A 77 11.73 -0.49 8.33
N ASP A 78 13.01 -0.38 8.68
CA ASP A 78 13.78 -1.45 9.32
C ASP A 78 14.67 -0.87 10.43
N SER A 79 15.48 -1.71 11.09
CA SER A 79 16.35 -1.27 12.20
C SER A 79 17.42 -0.26 11.78
N ALA A 80 17.78 -0.21 10.51
CA ALA A 80 18.79 0.70 9.96
C ALA A 80 18.19 1.92 9.26
N SER A 81 16.90 1.88 8.90
CA SER A 81 16.26 2.89 8.05
C SER A 81 14.88 3.28 8.59
N PRO A 82 14.68 4.55 9.00
CA PRO A 82 13.37 5.03 9.42
C PRO A 82 12.46 5.22 8.21
N VAL A 83 11.17 5.41 8.47
CA VAL A 83 10.20 5.78 7.43
C VAL A 83 10.61 7.13 6.83
N GLY A 84 10.71 7.19 5.50
CA GLY A 84 11.03 8.39 4.76
C GLY A 84 10.67 8.24 3.28
N ARG A 85 10.89 9.29 2.50
CA ARG A 85 10.60 9.28 1.06
C ARG A 85 11.32 8.15 0.33
N THR A 86 12.59 7.94 0.65
CA THR A 86 13.40 6.93 -0.02
C THR A 86 12.89 5.52 0.25
N THR A 87 12.60 5.18 1.51
CA THR A 87 12.10 3.84 1.86
C THR A 87 10.72 3.59 1.30
N VAL A 88 9.83 4.59 1.37
CA VAL A 88 8.47 4.48 0.82
C VAL A 88 8.51 4.35 -0.71
N ARG A 89 9.31 5.17 -1.40
CA ARG A 89 9.44 5.07 -2.86
C ARG A 89 9.91 3.68 -3.29
N ARG A 90 10.95 3.17 -2.65
CA ARG A 90 11.49 1.84 -2.96
C ARG A 90 10.47 0.74 -2.71
N ALA A 91 9.74 0.81 -1.59
CA ALA A 91 8.72 -0.17 -1.26
C ALA A 91 7.55 -0.14 -2.25
N LEU A 92 7.13 1.04 -2.70
CA LEU A 92 6.07 1.17 -3.69
C LEU A 92 6.49 0.62 -5.05
N VAL A 93 7.70 0.92 -5.51
CA VAL A 93 8.24 0.35 -6.76
C VAL A 93 8.26 -1.18 -6.68
N SER A 94 8.73 -1.73 -5.55
CA SER A 94 8.72 -3.18 -5.31
C SER A 94 7.29 -3.74 -5.33
N ALA A 95 6.34 -3.02 -4.74
CA ALA A 95 4.92 -3.44 -4.74
C ALA A 95 4.35 -3.54 -6.15
N TRP A 96 4.62 -2.56 -7.00
CA TRP A 96 4.13 -2.60 -8.39
C TRP A 96 4.76 -3.74 -9.19
N GLN A 97 6.03 -4.03 -8.95
CA GLN A 97 6.70 -5.18 -9.56
C GLN A 97 6.06 -6.50 -9.11
N ARG A 98 5.76 -6.63 -7.82
CA ARG A 98 5.07 -7.82 -7.28
C ARG A 98 3.66 -7.95 -7.86
N ALA A 99 2.93 -6.84 -7.94
CA ALA A 99 1.59 -6.84 -8.53
C ALA A 99 1.63 -7.33 -9.98
N GLY A 100 2.57 -6.87 -10.77
CA GLY A 100 2.77 -7.33 -12.14
C GLY A 100 3.09 -8.82 -12.23
N ALA A 101 4.02 -9.29 -11.41
CA ALA A 101 4.43 -10.69 -11.39
C ALA A 101 3.29 -11.64 -10.97
N TRP A 102 2.37 -11.17 -10.13
CA TRP A 102 1.22 -11.96 -9.68
C TRP A 102 -0.05 -11.74 -10.50
N GLY A 103 -0.01 -10.87 -11.52
CA GLY A 103 -1.18 -10.55 -12.35
C GLY A 103 -2.27 -9.79 -11.62
N LEU A 104 -1.91 -8.98 -10.62
CA LEU A 104 -2.87 -8.21 -9.81
C LEU A 104 -3.08 -6.85 -10.46
N GLY A 105 -4.23 -6.69 -11.15
CA GLY A 105 -4.49 -5.50 -11.97
C GLY A 105 -5.07 -4.31 -11.22
N ARG A 106 -5.83 -4.55 -10.15
CA ARG A 106 -6.50 -3.50 -9.36
C ARG A 106 -5.98 -3.51 -7.94
N ILE A 107 -5.34 -2.41 -7.54
CA ILE A 107 -4.70 -2.27 -6.23
C ILE A 107 -5.35 -1.12 -5.47
N ALA A 108 -5.66 -1.33 -4.19
CA ALA A 108 -6.06 -0.27 -3.28
C ALA A 108 -4.91 0.04 -2.32
N ALA A 109 -4.66 1.31 -2.05
CA ALA A 109 -3.58 1.74 -1.19
C ALA A 109 -4.01 2.86 -0.25
N PRO A 110 -3.59 2.81 1.04
CA PRO A 110 -3.69 3.97 1.91
C PRO A 110 -2.60 4.97 1.56
N LEU A 111 -2.58 6.11 2.23
CA LEU A 111 -1.48 7.08 2.12
C LEU A 111 -0.26 6.53 2.86
N VAL A 112 0.53 5.74 2.17
CA VAL A 112 1.68 5.02 2.73
C VAL A 112 2.71 6.00 3.29
N GLY A 113 3.10 5.81 4.55
CA GLY A 113 4.08 6.64 5.24
C GLY A 113 3.52 7.93 5.85
N ALA A 114 2.27 8.29 5.58
CA ALA A 114 1.67 9.51 6.13
C ALA A 114 1.11 9.32 7.54
N ASP A 115 0.73 8.10 7.90
CA ASP A 115 0.25 7.81 9.25
C ASP A 115 1.41 7.90 10.23
N GLY A 116 1.21 8.66 11.32
CA GLY A 116 2.28 8.95 12.28
C GLY A 116 3.12 10.19 11.93
N GLY A 117 2.87 10.85 10.82
CA GLY A 117 3.45 12.16 10.48
C GLY A 117 4.85 12.14 9.89
N GLN A 118 5.40 10.97 9.51
CA GLN A 118 6.72 10.90 8.87
C GLN A 118 6.74 11.52 7.48
N LEU A 119 5.67 11.29 6.71
CA LEU A 119 5.42 11.98 5.44
C LEU A 119 4.14 12.81 5.57
N SER A 120 4.08 13.91 4.81
CA SER A 120 2.82 14.63 4.65
C SER A 120 1.87 13.85 3.73
N LEU A 121 0.58 14.19 3.78
CA LEU A 121 -0.41 13.68 2.83
C LEU A 121 0.05 13.92 1.39
N GLU A 122 0.54 15.14 1.11
CA GLU A 122 1.02 15.51 -0.23
C GLU A 122 2.21 14.65 -0.67
N GLU A 123 3.20 14.45 0.20
CA GLU A 123 4.36 13.62 -0.11
C GLU A 123 3.97 12.18 -0.41
N SER A 124 3.12 11.60 0.42
CA SER A 124 2.65 10.22 0.23
C SER A 124 1.85 10.05 -1.06
N ALA A 125 0.88 10.95 -1.30
CA ALA A 125 0.07 10.91 -2.53
C ALA A 125 0.94 11.10 -3.78
N THR A 126 1.90 12.01 -3.76
CA THR A 126 2.82 12.25 -4.86
C THR A 126 3.64 11.00 -5.17
N LEU A 127 4.17 10.34 -4.16
CA LEU A 127 4.93 9.09 -4.34
C LEU A 127 4.08 7.97 -4.94
N LEU A 128 2.83 7.83 -4.49
CA LEU A 128 1.90 6.85 -5.06
C LEU A 128 1.68 7.11 -6.57
N VAL A 129 1.41 8.35 -6.93
CA VAL A 129 1.14 8.72 -8.33
C VAL A 129 2.38 8.59 -9.20
N GLU A 130 3.53 9.08 -8.73
CA GLU A 130 4.78 9.07 -9.51
C GLU A 130 5.33 7.66 -9.72
N THR A 131 5.17 6.77 -8.75
CA THR A 131 5.71 5.41 -8.84
C THR A 131 4.78 4.45 -9.56
N PHE A 132 3.47 4.75 -9.60
CA PHE A 132 2.51 3.86 -10.23
C PHE A 132 2.78 3.76 -11.75
N PRO A 133 2.80 2.53 -12.32
CA PRO A 133 3.11 2.33 -13.74
C PRO A 133 2.15 3.07 -14.66
N ARG A 134 2.68 3.58 -15.77
CA ARG A 134 1.87 4.23 -16.79
C ARG A 134 1.01 3.22 -17.54
N PRO A 135 -0.17 3.61 -18.04
CA PRO A 135 -1.04 2.74 -18.85
C PRO A 135 -0.30 2.18 -20.06
N GLY A 136 -0.58 0.93 -20.42
CA GLY A 136 -0.10 0.30 -21.64
C GLY A 136 1.04 -0.70 -21.50
N ALA A 137 1.62 -0.87 -20.31
CA ALA A 137 2.56 -1.95 -20.07
C ALA A 137 1.79 -3.22 -19.69
N ALA A 138 1.98 -4.31 -20.45
CA ALA A 138 1.12 -5.50 -20.39
C ALA A 138 1.11 -6.21 -19.04
N ASP A 139 2.20 -6.11 -18.27
CA ASP A 139 2.37 -6.85 -17.01
C ASP A 139 2.31 -5.96 -15.77
N ASN A 140 1.86 -4.73 -15.91
CA ASN A 140 1.77 -3.79 -14.80
C ASN A 140 0.33 -3.72 -14.27
N PRO A 141 0.14 -3.39 -12.97
CA PRO A 141 -1.21 -3.11 -12.48
C PRO A 141 -1.82 -1.94 -13.25
N ALA A 142 -3.11 -2.04 -13.59
CA ALA A 142 -3.80 -1.08 -14.45
C ALA A 142 -4.53 0.00 -13.66
N GLU A 143 -4.95 -0.30 -12.43
CA GLU A 143 -5.76 0.59 -11.60
C GLU A 143 -5.20 0.71 -10.18
N LEU A 144 -5.07 1.95 -9.73
CA LEU A 144 -4.75 2.28 -8.36
C LEU A 144 -5.92 3.04 -7.75
N CYS A 145 -6.44 2.54 -6.64
CA CYS A 145 -7.45 3.21 -5.83
C CYS A 145 -6.79 3.71 -4.55
N ILE A 146 -6.61 5.02 -4.41
CA ILE A 146 -6.07 5.61 -3.19
C ILE A 146 -7.23 5.79 -2.20
N VAL A 147 -7.12 5.19 -1.02
CA VAL A 147 -8.17 5.16 -0.01
C VAL A 147 -7.83 6.13 1.11
N VAL A 148 -8.75 7.04 1.39
CA VAL A 148 -8.64 8.00 2.48
C VAL A 148 -9.87 7.88 3.38
N GLU A 149 -9.77 8.40 4.61
CA GLU A 149 -10.84 8.26 5.60
C GLU A 149 -11.78 9.47 5.64
N ARG A 150 -11.34 10.63 5.09
CA ARG A 150 -12.09 11.88 5.18
C ARG A 150 -12.27 12.52 3.81
N GLN A 151 -13.40 13.20 3.60
CA GLN A 151 -13.71 13.88 2.35
C GLN A 151 -12.70 14.99 2.02
N GLU A 152 -12.23 15.73 3.03
CA GLU A 152 -11.23 16.79 2.83
C GLU A 152 -9.90 16.22 2.32
N ASP A 153 -9.50 15.05 2.78
CA ASP A 153 -8.30 14.37 2.30
C ASP A 153 -8.49 13.88 0.86
N ARG A 154 -9.67 13.40 0.53
CA ARG A 154 -10.02 13.01 -0.84
C ARG A 154 -9.82 14.17 -1.81
N ASP A 155 -10.37 15.34 -1.48
CA ASP A 155 -10.27 16.52 -2.33
C ASP A 155 -8.81 16.95 -2.54
N ALA A 156 -8.00 16.90 -1.46
CA ALA A 156 -6.59 17.24 -1.52
C ALA A 156 -5.81 16.23 -2.39
N VAL A 157 -6.06 14.94 -2.23
CA VAL A 157 -5.39 13.89 -3.01
C VAL A 157 -5.81 13.93 -4.48
N GLU A 158 -7.08 14.14 -4.76
CA GLU A 158 -7.56 14.29 -6.15
C GLU A 158 -6.87 15.46 -6.87
N ALA A 159 -6.64 16.58 -6.18
CA ALA A 159 -5.90 17.70 -6.74
C ALA A 159 -4.45 17.32 -7.10
N ILE A 160 -3.81 16.51 -6.26
CA ILE A 160 -2.46 16.00 -6.49
C ILE A 160 -2.45 15.06 -7.70
N VAL A 161 -3.41 14.14 -7.79
CA VAL A 161 -3.54 13.22 -8.94
C VAL A 161 -3.67 13.99 -10.24
N ARG A 162 -4.53 14.99 -10.30
CA ARG A 162 -4.72 15.82 -11.51
C ARG A 162 -3.46 16.59 -11.90
N ARG A 163 -2.69 17.05 -10.92
CA ARG A 163 -1.48 17.86 -11.15
C ARG A 163 -0.28 17.02 -11.56
N THR A 164 -0.19 15.80 -11.07
CA THR A 164 0.98 14.92 -11.20
C THR A 164 0.84 13.93 -12.36
N ALA A 165 -0.37 13.51 -12.66
CA ALA A 165 -0.64 12.48 -13.68
C ALA A 165 -0.45 12.99 -15.12
#